data_be44636b597018199486da0a7b377c15
#
_entry.id   be44636b597018199486da0a7b377c15
#
_cell.length_a   1.000
_cell.length_b   1.000
_cell.length_c   1.000
_cell.angle_alpha   90.00
_cell.angle_beta   90.00
_cell.angle_gamma   90.00
#
_symmetry.space_group_name_H-M   'P 1'
#
loop_
_entity.id
_entity.type
_entity.pdbx_description
1 polymer ?
#
loop_
_entity_poly.entity_id
_entity_poly.type
_entity_poly.pdbx_seq_one_letter_code
_entity_poly.pdbx_strand_id
1 'polypeptide(L)'
;VPPTDNSLWDNTLYRFVSDVNNLEVSGEYRLVLSNDSGSPRANELRIAHHNSAGVVLELFDIDYAVIPDEDNKVMEGTFECVMQTGDYITTGASIVTQNQIQLNHLITPLSFIKFEYDNGASQVDTLLDNSRGDLGQWEFFKGLITMFNLVSVVDPNNPNNIIIEPYDDIFVNNPESKELNWTEKIDVSEMKLTPLTELNRNTLFRFVEDEDDYTAEVYKHAVGRQYGSYESDATDEFNILKGIKEIIAEPFASSVIKSLDSAWTDIITPAIYAMDSEGVCESFENSPRILYNNGKKTTQFPYFVPAQNAGSAENGLDTYLQFSHLTTIPTNSATTTTFNFEDWQLIGNVGNPCVNNLFFNYWQNYFNQLYNPDTRIMSIKVNLTAADINTFSFSDFVFLKNRKFRVNKIQYNPNELSKVEFILII
;
A
#
# COMPACT_ATOMS: atom_id res chain seq x y z
N VAL A 1 -34.50 2.99 6.54
CA VAL A 1 -33.96 2.01 5.61
C VAL A 1 -32.80 1.36 6.35
N PRO A 2 -32.76 0.03 6.55
CA PRO A 2 -31.64 -0.62 7.22
C PRO A 2 -30.36 -0.35 6.44
N PRO A 3 -29.21 -0.22 7.12
CA PRO A 3 -27.94 -0.07 6.46
C PRO A 3 -27.66 -1.27 5.56
N THR A 4 -27.15 -1.03 4.38
CA THR A 4 -26.97 -2.02 3.32
C THR A 4 -25.79 -2.97 3.58
N ASP A 5 -24.99 -2.71 4.61
CA ASP A 5 -23.81 -3.50 4.91
C ASP A 5 -23.44 -3.39 6.39
N ASN A 6 -24.20 -4.09 7.24
CA ASN A 6 -23.83 -4.13 8.66
C ASN A 6 -24.22 -5.47 9.27
N SER A 7 -23.25 -6.29 9.58
CA SER A 7 -23.40 -7.57 10.25
C SER A 7 -24.03 -7.46 11.66
N LEU A 8 -23.96 -6.28 12.26
CA LEU A 8 -24.51 -5.99 13.59
C LEU A 8 -25.97 -5.49 13.55
N TRP A 9 -26.55 -5.29 12.36
CA TRP A 9 -27.95 -4.89 12.24
C TRP A 9 -28.88 -6.09 12.06
N ASP A 10 -29.76 -6.29 13.02
CA ASP A 10 -30.83 -7.31 12.94
C ASP A 10 -32.00 -6.77 12.12
N ASN A 11 -32.10 -7.18 10.86
CA ASN A 11 -33.17 -6.79 9.94
C ASN A 11 -34.55 -7.32 10.33
N THR A 12 -34.62 -8.33 11.20
CA THR A 12 -35.89 -8.94 11.63
C THR A 12 -36.49 -8.15 12.76
N LEU A 13 -35.67 -7.72 13.70
CA LEU A 13 -36.09 -7.01 14.91
C LEU A 13 -35.75 -5.50 14.86
N TYR A 14 -35.19 -5.03 13.77
CA TYR A 14 -34.84 -3.61 13.54
C TYR A 14 -34.03 -3.00 14.69
N ARG A 15 -32.99 -3.70 15.10
CA ARG A 15 -32.11 -3.29 16.20
C ARG A 15 -30.64 -3.49 15.87
N PHE A 16 -29.80 -2.67 16.48
CA PHE A 16 -28.36 -2.84 16.44
C PHE A 16 -27.94 -3.79 17.56
N VAL A 17 -27.21 -4.86 17.25
CA VAL A 17 -26.83 -5.92 18.22
C VAL A 17 -25.30 -6.02 18.25
N SER A 18 -24.71 -6.03 19.44
CA SER A 18 -23.27 -6.27 19.60
C SER A 18 -22.96 -7.76 19.55
N ASP A 19 -21.96 -8.14 18.79
CA ASP A 19 -21.38 -9.49 18.72
C ASP A 19 -20.08 -9.64 19.52
N VAL A 20 -19.58 -8.54 20.07
CA VAL A 20 -18.34 -8.48 20.86
C VAL A 20 -18.57 -7.84 22.22
N ASN A 21 -17.64 -8.11 23.17
CA ASN A 21 -17.64 -7.47 24.48
C ASN A 21 -16.90 -6.14 24.44
N ASN A 22 -17.37 -5.19 25.25
CA ASN A 22 -16.81 -3.84 25.38
C ASN A 22 -16.81 -3.05 24.05
N LEU A 23 -17.82 -3.23 23.22
CA LEU A 23 -18.00 -2.44 22.01
C LEU A 23 -18.38 -1.02 22.40
N GLU A 24 -17.52 -0.06 22.10
CA GLU A 24 -17.86 1.37 22.22
C GLU A 24 -18.69 1.79 21.01
N VAL A 25 -19.87 2.27 21.25
CA VAL A 25 -20.81 2.71 20.24
C VAL A 25 -21.19 4.15 20.48
N SER A 26 -20.98 4.97 19.49
CA SER A 26 -21.47 6.34 19.43
C SER A 26 -22.48 6.47 18.29
N GLY A 27 -23.35 7.45 18.36
CA GLY A 27 -24.30 7.67 17.29
C GLY A 27 -24.81 9.10 17.24
N GLU A 28 -25.23 9.46 16.04
CA GLU A 28 -25.93 10.71 15.76
C GLU A 28 -27.34 10.39 15.29
N TYR A 29 -28.28 11.16 15.75
CA TYR A 29 -29.65 11.07 15.22
C TYR A 29 -30.17 12.42 14.78
N ARG A 30 -30.98 12.39 13.75
CA ARG A 30 -31.79 13.50 13.29
C ARG A 30 -33.18 13.00 12.94
N LEU A 31 -34.17 13.48 13.63
CA LEU A 31 -35.56 13.18 13.36
C LEU A 31 -36.28 14.45 12.91
N VAL A 32 -36.87 14.42 11.74
CA VAL A 32 -37.63 15.52 11.18
C VAL A 32 -39.09 15.05 11.12
N LEU A 33 -39.93 15.59 12.00
CA LEU A 33 -41.33 15.27 12.09
C LEU A 33 -42.16 16.39 11.45
N SER A 34 -43.11 16.03 10.58
CA SER A 34 -44.07 16.95 10.06
C SER A 34 -45.42 16.77 10.77
N ASN A 35 -46.08 17.84 11.08
CA ASN A 35 -47.40 17.84 11.67
C ASN A 35 -48.47 18.39 10.69
N ASP A 36 -49.08 17.49 9.93
CA ASP A 36 -50.05 17.86 8.93
C ASP A 36 -51.53 17.83 9.46
N SER A 37 -51.74 17.81 10.75
CA SER A 37 -53.01 17.39 11.29
C SER A 37 -53.83 18.43 12.02
N GLY A 38 -53.37 19.67 12.06
CA GLY A 38 -54.16 20.78 12.64
C GLY A 38 -54.29 20.75 14.17
N SER A 39 -53.44 20.02 14.90
CA SER A 39 -53.46 20.02 16.38
C SER A 39 -52.05 19.82 16.96
N PRO A 40 -51.66 20.54 18.02
CA PRO A 40 -50.37 20.38 18.68
C PRO A 40 -50.22 18.98 19.27
N ARG A 41 -49.01 18.37 19.14
CA ARG A 41 -48.76 17.00 19.59
C ARG A 41 -47.46 16.92 20.31
N ALA A 42 -47.41 16.01 21.29
CA ALA A 42 -46.22 15.67 22.01
C ALA A 42 -45.65 14.36 21.44
N ASN A 43 -44.36 14.38 21.08
CA ASN A 43 -43.66 13.21 20.62
C ASN A 43 -42.42 12.98 21.50
N GLU A 44 -42.17 11.73 21.78
CA GLU A 44 -41.01 11.27 22.51
C GLU A 44 -40.25 10.30 21.61
N LEU A 45 -38.98 10.58 21.34
CA LEU A 45 -38.06 9.64 20.73
C LEU A 45 -37.25 9.01 21.86
N ARG A 46 -37.12 7.70 21.83
CA ARG A 46 -36.26 6.96 22.77
C ARG A 46 -35.27 6.14 22.02
N ILE A 47 -33.99 6.29 22.39
CA ILE A 47 -32.96 5.34 22.07
C ILE A 47 -32.61 4.62 23.38
N ALA A 48 -32.69 3.30 23.37
CA ALA A 48 -32.49 2.51 24.57
C ALA A 48 -31.45 1.42 24.33
N HIS A 49 -30.45 1.35 25.22
CA HIS A 49 -29.49 0.26 25.30
C HIS A 49 -30.09 -0.85 26.21
N HIS A 50 -30.16 -2.05 25.70
CA HIS A 50 -30.66 -3.23 26.38
C HIS A 50 -29.56 -4.27 26.50
N ASN A 51 -29.57 -5.02 27.60
CA ASN A 51 -28.75 -6.23 27.67
C ASN A 51 -29.38 -7.37 26.84
N SER A 52 -28.65 -8.47 26.71
CA SER A 52 -29.08 -9.67 25.98
C SER A 52 -30.37 -10.30 26.52
N ALA A 53 -30.74 -10.04 27.77
CA ALA A 53 -32.01 -10.48 28.40
C ALA A 53 -33.15 -9.49 28.19
N GLY A 54 -32.96 -8.39 27.52
CA GLY A 54 -33.99 -7.37 27.23
C GLY A 54 -34.21 -6.34 28.32
N VAL A 55 -33.33 -6.29 29.32
CA VAL A 55 -33.40 -5.27 30.38
C VAL A 55 -32.74 -3.99 29.88
N VAL A 56 -33.43 -2.87 30.01
CA VAL A 56 -32.86 -1.55 29.67
C VAL A 56 -31.76 -1.23 30.64
N LEU A 57 -30.57 -1.04 30.11
CA LEU A 57 -29.39 -0.61 30.85
C LEU A 57 -29.27 0.90 30.89
N GLU A 58 -29.55 1.54 29.77
CA GLU A 58 -29.45 2.98 29.61
C GLU A 58 -30.52 3.50 28.66
N LEU A 59 -31.06 4.65 29.00
CA LEU A 59 -32.04 5.38 28.20
C LEU A 59 -31.42 6.69 27.77
N PHE A 60 -31.30 6.87 26.49
CA PHE A 60 -30.94 8.16 25.90
C PHE A 60 -32.23 8.89 25.61
N ASP A 61 -32.74 9.61 26.59
CA ASP A 61 -33.98 10.38 26.47
C ASP A 61 -33.78 11.57 25.54
N ILE A 62 -34.45 11.52 24.43
CA ILE A 62 -34.43 12.57 23.45
C ILE A 62 -35.73 13.35 23.59
N ASP A 63 -35.56 14.55 23.97
CA ASP A 63 -36.47 15.68 24.08
C ASP A 63 -37.96 15.45 23.87
N TYR A 64 -38.70 15.71 24.91
CA TYR A 64 -40.14 15.83 24.88
C TYR A 64 -40.54 17.17 24.23
N ALA A 65 -41.15 17.11 23.04
CA ALA A 65 -41.49 18.33 22.34
C ALA A 65 -42.92 18.37 21.87
N VAL A 66 -43.58 19.45 22.17
CA VAL A 66 -44.83 19.82 21.55
C VAL A 66 -44.52 20.47 20.20
N ILE A 67 -44.99 19.84 19.12
CA ILE A 67 -44.90 20.42 17.78
C ILE A 67 -46.14 21.27 17.54
N PRO A 68 -46.01 22.58 17.30
CA PRO A 68 -47.12 23.42 16.91
C PRO A 68 -47.78 22.93 15.62
N ASP A 69 -49.01 23.37 15.43
CA ASP A 69 -49.77 23.07 14.23
C ASP A 69 -49.08 23.61 12.97
N GLU A 70 -49.04 22.76 11.90
CA GLU A 70 -48.47 23.08 10.59
C GLU A 70 -46.91 23.27 10.55
N ASP A 71 -46.20 23.04 11.65
CA ASP A 71 -44.74 23.19 11.70
C ASP A 71 -44.01 21.83 11.61
N ASN A 72 -42.81 21.89 11.02
CA ASN A 72 -41.85 20.77 11.09
C ASN A 72 -40.96 20.95 12.33
N LYS A 73 -40.72 19.85 13.05
CA LYS A 73 -39.73 19.86 14.14
C LYS A 73 -38.55 18.98 13.82
N VAL A 74 -37.38 19.55 14.02
CA VAL A 74 -36.11 18.84 13.95
C VAL A 74 -35.62 18.55 15.36
N MET A 75 -35.37 17.27 15.63
CA MET A 75 -34.71 16.78 16.85
C MET A 75 -33.41 16.14 16.45
N GLU A 76 -32.30 16.56 17.03
CA GLU A 76 -30.98 16.04 16.74
C GLU A 76 -30.14 15.96 18.01
N GLY A 77 -29.27 14.97 18.08
CA GLY A 77 -28.37 14.76 19.20
C GLY A 77 -27.41 13.61 18.96
N THR A 78 -26.62 13.34 19.98
CA THR A 78 -25.64 12.25 20.00
C THR A 78 -25.88 11.35 21.20
N PHE A 79 -25.42 10.11 21.12
CA PHE A 79 -25.42 9.18 22.23
C PHE A 79 -24.14 8.34 22.20
N GLU A 80 -23.72 7.85 23.37
CA GLU A 80 -22.55 6.99 23.51
C GLU A 80 -22.86 5.91 24.55
N CYS A 81 -22.45 4.66 24.29
CA CYS A 81 -22.55 3.57 25.26
C CYS A 81 -21.51 2.49 25.00
N VAL A 82 -21.29 1.64 26.02
CA VAL A 82 -20.43 0.45 25.91
C VAL A 82 -21.32 -0.79 25.97
N MET A 83 -21.28 -1.62 24.93
CA MET A 83 -22.11 -2.80 24.76
C MET A 83 -21.32 -4.09 25.04
N GLN A 84 -22.00 -5.10 25.59
CA GLN A 84 -21.49 -6.45 25.72
C GLN A 84 -22.07 -7.35 24.63
N THR A 85 -21.48 -8.52 24.41
CA THR A 85 -21.99 -9.49 23.44
C THR A 85 -23.48 -9.82 23.70
N GLY A 86 -24.29 -9.62 22.69
CA GLY A 86 -25.75 -9.84 22.74
C GLY A 86 -26.55 -8.64 23.23
N ASP A 87 -25.91 -7.57 23.70
CA ASP A 87 -26.59 -6.31 23.98
C ASP A 87 -27.09 -5.68 22.69
N TYR A 88 -28.18 -4.91 22.79
CA TYR A 88 -28.75 -4.29 21.61
C TYR A 88 -29.30 -2.90 21.88
N ILE A 89 -29.30 -2.08 20.85
CA ILE A 89 -29.88 -0.74 20.85
C ILE A 89 -31.19 -0.77 20.07
N THR A 90 -32.24 -0.26 20.67
CA THR A 90 -33.50 -0.04 20.02
C THR A 90 -33.79 1.44 19.83
N THR A 91 -34.50 1.74 18.78
CA THR A 91 -35.04 3.08 18.53
C THR A 91 -36.54 3.01 18.53
N GLY A 92 -37.17 3.81 19.35
CA GLY A 92 -38.63 3.87 19.45
C GLY A 92 -39.11 5.31 19.45
N ALA A 93 -40.14 5.60 18.66
CA ALA A 93 -40.90 6.83 18.79
C ALA A 93 -42.21 6.54 19.51
N SER A 94 -42.43 7.12 20.65
CA SER A 94 -43.72 7.04 21.32
C SER A 94 -44.48 8.37 21.17
N ILE A 95 -45.75 8.24 20.86
CA ILE A 95 -46.66 9.38 20.77
C ILE A 95 -47.46 9.39 22.06
N VAL A 96 -47.22 10.39 22.87
CA VAL A 96 -48.02 10.57 24.08
C VAL A 96 -49.25 11.34 23.71
N THR A 97 -50.39 10.67 23.61
CA THR A 97 -51.68 11.31 23.42
C THR A 97 -52.49 11.26 24.71
N GLN A 98 -53.00 12.40 25.13
CA GLN A 98 -53.97 12.44 26.24
C GLN A 98 -55.36 11.98 25.83
N ASN A 99 -55.65 11.81 24.54
CA ASN A 99 -56.91 11.24 24.03
C ASN A 99 -56.65 10.49 22.73
N GLN A 100 -57.16 9.28 22.65
CA GLN A 100 -57.07 8.28 21.56
C GLN A 100 -57.36 8.82 20.14
N ILE A 101 -56.43 9.56 19.55
CA ILE A 101 -56.51 9.94 18.15
C ILE A 101 -55.37 9.25 17.41
N GLN A 102 -55.67 8.48 16.39
CA GLN A 102 -54.67 7.88 15.49
C GLN A 102 -53.91 8.98 14.78
N LEU A 103 -52.60 8.88 14.83
CA LEU A 103 -51.68 9.88 14.37
C LEU A 103 -50.84 9.36 13.22
N ASN A 104 -51.06 9.88 12.03
CA ASN A 104 -50.13 9.72 10.92
C ASN A 104 -49.04 10.79 11.02
N HIS A 105 -47.94 10.46 11.69
CA HIS A 105 -46.71 11.26 11.54
C HIS A 105 -45.93 10.75 10.36
N LEU A 106 -45.63 11.62 9.44
CA LEU A 106 -44.67 11.35 8.41
C LEU A 106 -43.28 11.62 9.00
N ILE A 107 -42.54 10.55 9.21
CA ILE A 107 -41.04 10.65 9.34
C ILE A 107 -40.56 11.01 7.96
N THR A 108 -39.96 12.20 7.83
CA THR A 108 -39.49 12.66 6.52
C THR A 108 -38.22 11.89 6.08
N PRO A 109 -37.94 11.80 4.78
CA PRO A 109 -36.71 11.19 4.27
C PRO A 109 -35.41 11.85 4.77
N LEU A 110 -35.48 13.01 5.42
CA LEU A 110 -34.36 13.71 6.02
C LEU A 110 -34.01 13.22 7.43
N SER A 111 -34.81 12.26 7.97
CA SER A 111 -34.53 11.64 9.27
C SER A 111 -33.53 10.52 9.12
N PHE A 112 -32.55 10.46 10.02
CA PHE A 112 -31.59 9.36 10.08
C PHE A 112 -31.16 9.07 11.51
N ILE A 113 -30.69 7.86 11.73
CA ILE A 113 -29.88 7.48 12.90
C ILE A 113 -28.62 6.85 12.33
N LYS A 114 -27.49 7.39 12.70
CA LYS A 114 -26.17 6.90 12.32
C LYS A 114 -25.53 6.29 13.55
N PHE A 115 -24.99 5.10 13.40
CA PHE A 115 -24.18 4.45 14.41
C PHE A 115 -22.73 4.48 13.95
N GLU A 116 -21.84 4.89 14.85
CA GLU A 116 -20.41 4.75 14.73
C GLU A 116 -19.96 3.84 15.86
N TYR A 117 -19.17 2.83 15.54
CA TYR A 117 -18.63 1.93 16.53
C TYR A 117 -17.20 1.58 16.17
N ASP A 118 -16.39 1.49 17.19
CA ASP A 118 -15.02 0.99 17.07
C ASP A 118 -15.01 -0.41 17.68
N ASN A 119 -15.03 -1.42 16.83
CA ASN A 119 -14.88 -2.80 17.29
C ASN A 119 -13.42 -3.19 17.48
N GLY A 120 -12.55 -2.20 17.66
CA GLY A 120 -11.13 -2.38 17.91
C GLY A 120 -10.35 -2.97 16.74
N ALA A 121 -9.10 -3.25 16.98
CA ALA A 121 -8.14 -3.76 15.98
C ALA A 121 -8.59 -5.03 15.23
N SER A 122 -9.62 -5.73 15.72
CA SER A 122 -10.05 -6.99 15.10
C SER A 122 -10.65 -6.86 13.71
N GLN A 123 -11.34 -5.76 13.38
CA GLN A 123 -11.90 -5.60 12.02
C GLN A 123 -10.82 -5.24 10.99
N VAL A 124 -9.88 -4.38 11.36
CA VAL A 124 -8.77 -4.03 10.47
C VAL A 124 -7.86 -5.25 10.27
N ASP A 125 -7.55 -5.96 11.33
CA ASP A 125 -6.74 -7.17 11.28
C ASP A 125 -7.44 -8.27 10.47
N THR A 126 -8.72 -8.50 10.70
CA THR A 126 -9.52 -9.50 9.95
C THR A 126 -9.65 -9.11 8.47
N LEU A 127 -9.86 -7.83 8.15
CA LEU A 127 -9.91 -7.34 6.78
C LEU A 127 -8.54 -7.52 6.10
N LEU A 128 -7.46 -7.15 6.78
CA LEU A 128 -6.10 -7.30 6.27
C LEU A 128 -5.73 -8.77 6.08
N ASP A 129 -6.09 -9.64 7.04
CA ASP A 129 -5.85 -11.07 6.93
C ASP A 129 -6.63 -11.71 5.78
N ASN A 130 -7.90 -11.35 5.61
CA ASN A 130 -8.71 -11.84 4.50
C ASN A 130 -8.24 -11.28 3.14
N SER A 131 -7.80 -10.01 3.11
CA SER A 131 -7.31 -9.37 1.88
C SER A 131 -5.92 -9.85 1.48
N ARG A 132 -5.11 -10.31 2.45
CA ARG A 132 -3.77 -10.84 2.20
C ARG A 132 -3.81 -12.19 1.49
N GLY A 133 -4.86 -13.00 1.67
CA GLY A 133 -4.88 -14.39 1.25
C GLY A 133 -3.76 -15.20 1.88
N ASP A 134 -3.20 -16.14 1.13
CA ASP A 134 -2.12 -17.03 1.59
C ASP A 134 -0.72 -16.42 1.51
N LEU A 135 -0.61 -15.13 1.15
CA LEU A 135 0.69 -14.45 1.01
C LEU A 135 1.43 -14.36 2.34
N GLY A 136 2.60 -14.99 2.40
CA GLY A 136 3.50 -14.95 3.56
C GLY A 136 4.15 -13.57 3.75
N GLN A 137 4.32 -13.16 5.01
CA GLN A 137 5.00 -11.88 5.32
C GLN A 137 6.42 -11.82 4.74
N TRP A 138 7.14 -12.95 4.78
CA TRP A 138 8.48 -13.01 4.22
C TRP A 138 8.49 -12.88 2.70
N GLU A 139 7.53 -13.46 2.01
CA GLU A 139 7.40 -13.33 0.56
C GLU A 139 7.12 -11.90 0.15
N PHE A 140 6.19 -11.25 0.85
CA PHE A 140 5.92 -9.83 0.66
C PHE A 140 7.19 -8.97 0.86
N PHE A 141 7.89 -9.21 1.96
CA PHE A 141 9.12 -8.47 2.28
C PHE A 141 10.24 -8.72 1.27
N LYS A 142 10.41 -9.95 0.80
CA LYS A 142 11.37 -10.33 -0.24
C LYS A 142 11.16 -9.57 -1.55
N GLY A 143 9.90 -9.36 -1.93
CA GLY A 143 9.56 -8.53 -3.08
C GLY A 143 10.03 -7.07 -2.91
N LEU A 144 9.83 -6.48 -1.73
CA LEU A 144 10.35 -5.15 -1.43
C LEU A 144 11.88 -5.08 -1.49
N ILE A 145 12.57 -6.10 -0.93
CA ILE A 145 14.03 -6.22 -1.04
C ILE A 145 14.46 -6.17 -2.52
N THR A 146 13.75 -6.90 -3.37
CA THR A 146 14.07 -6.94 -4.80
C THR A 146 13.74 -5.64 -5.51
N MET A 147 12.59 -5.02 -5.24
CA MET A 147 12.21 -3.74 -5.87
C MET A 147 13.20 -2.62 -5.57
N PHE A 148 13.58 -2.49 -4.30
CA PHE A 148 14.38 -1.36 -3.81
C PHE A 148 15.86 -1.70 -3.59
N ASN A 149 16.31 -2.87 -4.03
CA ASN A 149 17.70 -3.33 -3.80
C ASN A 149 18.13 -3.16 -2.33
N LEU A 150 17.25 -3.62 -1.41
CA LEU A 150 17.51 -3.45 0.01
C LEU A 150 18.58 -4.41 0.49
N VAL A 151 19.38 -3.94 1.41
CA VAL A 151 20.43 -4.70 2.09
C VAL A 151 20.19 -4.67 3.59
N SER A 152 20.41 -5.80 4.23
CA SER A 152 20.30 -5.90 5.69
C SER A 152 21.69 -5.92 6.33
N VAL A 153 21.90 -5.05 7.31
CA VAL A 153 23.12 -4.99 8.12
C VAL A 153 22.75 -4.92 9.60
N VAL A 154 23.67 -5.39 10.45
CA VAL A 154 23.48 -5.29 11.90
C VAL A 154 23.74 -3.84 12.33
N ASP A 155 22.88 -3.30 13.19
CA ASP A 155 23.07 -1.98 13.79
C ASP A 155 24.31 -2.00 14.71
N PRO A 156 25.36 -1.20 14.41
CA PRO A 156 26.56 -1.17 15.23
C PRO A 156 26.31 -0.68 16.68
N ASN A 157 25.24 0.08 16.91
CA ASN A 157 24.90 0.61 18.23
C ASN A 157 24.00 -0.34 19.03
N ASN A 158 23.25 -1.23 18.35
CA ASN A 158 22.39 -2.22 18.98
C ASN A 158 22.40 -3.53 18.19
N PRO A 159 23.21 -4.53 18.58
CA PRO A 159 23.33 -5.79 17.85
C PRO A 159 22.03 -6.60 17.71
N ASN A 160 20.98 -6.25 18.45
CA ASN A 160 19.67 -6.89 18.32
C ASN A 160 18.80 -6.24 17.24
N ASN A 161 19.22 -5.12 16.68
CA ASN A 161 18.54 -4.45 15.59
C ASN A 161 19.17 -4.79 14.24
N ILE A 162 18.33 -4.89 13.22
CA ILE A 162 18.73 -5.03 11.82
C ILE A 162 18.31 -3.75 11.10
N ILE A 163 19.27 -3.10 10.47
CA ILE A 163 19.05 -1.96 9.58
C ILE A 163 18.79 -2.52 8.18
N ILE A 164 17.73 -2.08 7.53
CA ILE A 164 17.36 -2.49 6.19
C ILE A 164 17.15 -1.22 5.37
N GLU A 165 18.07 -0.99 4.45
CA GLU A 165 18.11 0.22 3.63
C GLU A 165 18.55 -0.11 2.19
N PRO A 166 18.31 0.79 1.22
CA PRO A 166 18.82 0.63 -0.13
C PRO A 166 20.34 0.44 -0.16
N TYR A 167 20.80 -0.33 -1.14
CA TYR A 167 22.25 -0.58 -1.33
C TYR A 167 23.05 0.71 -1.37
N ASP A 168 22.53 1.72 -2.04
CA ASP A 168 23.24 3.01 -2.18
C ASP A 168 23.42 3.74 -0.85
N ASP A 169 22.44 3.66 0.04
CA ASP A 169 22.49 4.32 1.35
C ASP A 169 23.50 3.64 2.29
N ILE A 170 23.63 2.31 2.19
CA ILE A 170 24.58 1.54 3.00
C ILE A 170 26.01 1.62 2.42
N PHE A 171 26.16 1.49 1.10
CA PHE A 171 27.47 1.24 0.49
C PHE A 171 28.01 2.39 -0.34
N VAL A 172 27.19 3.29 -0.85
CA VAL A 172 27.65 4.37 -1.74
C VAL A 172 27.63 5.72 -1.04
N ASN A 173 26.52 6.07 -0.44
CA ASN A 173 26.26 7.38 0.15
C ASN A 173 26.34 7.42 1.68
N ASN A 174 26.87 6.37 2.32
CA ASN A 174 26.91 6.29 3.77
C ASN A 174 27.92 7.29 4.36
N PRO A 175 27.44 8.31 5.10
CA PRO A 175 28.35 9.32 5.68
C PRO A 175 29.21 8.79 6.83
N GLU A 176 28.85 7.63 7.38
CA GLU A 176 29.58 6.98 8.48
C GLU A 176 30.64 6.00 7.99
N SER A 177 30.74 5.75 6.67
CA SER A 177 31.77 4.89 6.08
C SER A 177 33.18 5.44 6.33
N LYS A 178 34.05 4.60 6.85
CA LYS A 178 35.44 4.95 7.13
C LYS A 178 36.34 4.53 5.98
N GLU A 179 37.45 5.21 5.87
CA GLU A 179 38.57 4.81 4.98
C GLU A 179 39.67 4.18 5.81
N LEU A 180 39.84 2.87 5.67
CA LEU A 180 40.81 2.08 6.43
C LEU A 180 42.02 1.80 5.55
N ASN A 181 43.22 2.09 6.05
CA ASN A 181 44.46 1.78 5.31
C ASN A 181 45.03 0.45 5.79
N TRP A 182 44.95 -0.58 4.96
CA TRP A 182 45.51 -1.91 5.23
C TRP A 182 46.74 -2.23 4.38
N THR A 183 47.38 -1.23 3.78
CA THR A 183 48.56 -1.40 2.90
C THR A 183 49.66 -2.21 3.55
N GLU A 184 49.99 -1.94 4.82
CA GLU A 184 51.06 -2.63 5.56
C GLU A 184 50.65 -3.99 6.12
N LYS A 185 49.35 -4.34 6.00
CA LYS A 185 48.81 -5.60 6.57
C LYS A 185 48.70 -6.71 5.54
N ILE A 186 48.90 -6.42 4.25
CA ILE A 186 48.69 -7.39 3.17
C ILE A 186 49.93 -8.26 2.94
N ASP A 187 49.69 -9.55 2.68
CA ASP A 187 50.69 -10.47 2.14
C ASP A 187 50.47 -10.65 0.64
N VAL A 188 51.34 -10.10 -0.17
CA VAL A 188 51.20 -10.13 -1.64
C VAL A 188 51.72 -11.44 -2.28
N SER A 189 52.27 -12.35 -1.50
CA SER A 189 52.84 -13.61 -2.02
C SER A 189 51.81 -14.52 -2.70
N GLU A 190 50.55 -14.48 -2.23
CA GLU A 190 49.42 -15.29 -2.75
C GLU A 190 48.29 -14.45 -3.28
N MET A 191 48.57 -13.26 -3.83
CA MET A 191 47.55 -12.40 -4.39
C MET A 191 46.97 -13.00 -5.68
N LYS A 192 45.62 -13.14 -5.72
CA LYS A 192 44.90 -13.58 -6.90
C LYS A 192 43.94 -12.48 -7.33
N LEU A 193 44.04 -12.07 -8.60
CA LEU A 193 43.08 -11.17 -9.25
C LEU A 193 42.21 -11.99 -10.21
N THR A 194 40.92 -11.89 -10.06
CA THR A 194 39.95 -12.59 -10.90
C THR A 194 39.00 -11.61 -11.51
N PRO A 195 38.83 -11.55 -12.84
CA PRO A 195 37.78 -10.76 -13.45
C PRO A 195 36.41 -11.37 -13.12
N LEU A 196 35.36 -10.56 -13.14
CA LEU A 196 33.97 -10.96 -12.90
C LEU A 196 33.37 -11.62 -14.18
N THR A 197 33.85 -12.81 -14.54
CA THR A 197 33.42 -13.51 -15.76
C THR A 197 32.17 -14.38 -15.59
N GLU A 198 31.68 -14.50 -14.35
CA GLU A 198 30.47 -15.28 -14.05
C GLU A 198 29.20 -14.46 -14.11
N LEU A 199 29.29 -13.17 -14.44
CA LEU A 199 28.15 -12.31 -14.63
C LEU A 199 27.39 -12.66 -15.92
N ASN A 200 26.09 -12.50 -15.91
CA ASN A 200 25.30 -12.60 -17.11
C ASN A 200 25.43 -11.33 -17.96
N ARG A 201 25.37 -11.48 -19.28
CA ARG A 201 25.41 -10.34 -20.19
C ARG A 201 24.19 -9.43 -19.99
N ASN A 202 23.01 -10.01 -20.00
CA ASN A 202 21.77 -9.30 -19.85
C ASN A 202 21.15 -9.60 -18.49
N THR A 203 20.56 -8.59 -17.87
CA THR A 203 19.76 -8.76 -16.66
C THR A 203 18.39 -8.15 -16.91
N LEU A 204 17.36 -9.00 -16.84
CA LEU A 204 15.97 -8.59 -17.00
C LEU A 204 15.33 -8.39 -15.62
N PHE A 205 14.97 -7.15 -15.33
CA PHE A 205 14.18 -6.77 -14.15
C PHE A 205 12.70 -6.80 -14.53
N ARG A 206 11.90 -7.53 -13.79
CA ARG A 206 10.48 -7.64 -14.08
C ARG A 206 9.64 -7.95 -12.85
N PHE A 207 8.35 -7.85 -13.02
CA PHE A 207 7.34 -8.24 -12.04
C PHE A 207 6.79 -9.64 -12.37
N VAL A 208 5.96 -10.18 -11.46
CA VAL A 208 5.17 -11.38 -11.76
C VAL A 208 4.19 -11.03 -12.89
N GLU A 209 3.95 -11.95 -13.79
CA GLU A 209 2.92 -11.84 -14.81
C GLU A 209 1.63 -12.48 -14.32
N ASP A 210 0.56 -11.71 -14.32
CA ASP A 210 -0.80 -12.22 -14.20
C ASP A 210 -1.31 -12.47 -15.62
N GLU A 211 -1.37 -13.72 -16.02
CA GLU A 211 -1.72 -14.13 -17.40
C GLU A 211 -3.16 -13.73 -17.79
N ASP A 212 -4.04 -13.56 -16.79
CA ASP A 212 -5.42 -13.11 -17.01
C ASP A 212 -5.58 -11.59 -17.07
N ASP A 213 -4.53 -10.80 -16.75
CA ASP A 213 -4.59 -9.33 -16.84
C ASP A 213 -4.63 -8.86 -18.29
N TYR A 214 -5.83 -8.61 -18.81
CA TYR A 214 -6.06 -8.21 -20.19
C TYR A 214 -5.23 -7.00 -20.62
N THR A 215 -5.11 -5.99 -19.76
CA THR A 215 -4.37 -4.77 -20.13
C THR A 215 -2.87 -4.99 -20.19
N ALA A 216 -2.33 -5.81 -19.30
CA ALA A 216 -0.93 -6.21 -19.31
C ALA A 216 -0.60 -7.06 -20.54
N GLU A 217 -1.48 -7.98 -20.92
CA GLU A 217 -1.33 -8.82 -22.10
C GLU A 217 -1.40 -8.00 -23.40
N VAL A 218 -2.40 -7.13 -23.55
CA VAL A 218 -2.51 -6.23 -24.72
C VAL A 218 -1.24 -5.40 -24.86
N TYR A 219 -0.72 -4.88 -23.75
CA TYR A 219 0.51 -4.13 -23.75
C TYR A 219 1.70 -4.99 -24.22
N LYS A 220 1.89 -6.17 -23.62
CA LYS A 220 2.96 -7.09 -23.96
C LYS A 220 2.93 -7.50 -25.43
N HIS A 221 1.75 -7.75 -25.97
CA HIS A 221 1.57 -8.02 -27.42
C HIS A 221 1.92 -6.82 -28.30
N ALA A 222 1.60 -5.62 -27.88
CA ALA A 222 1.85 -4.41 -28.68
C ALA A 222 3.33 -3.97 -28.66
N VAL A 223 4.02 -4.15 -27.52
CA VAL A 223 5.38 -3.63 -27.28
C VAL A 223 6.44 -4.73 -27.33
N GLY A 224 6.04 -5.99 -27.14
CA GLY A 224 6.95 -7.14 -27.14
C GLY A 224 7.67 -7.40 -25.81
N ARG A 225 7.29 -6.69 -24.73
CA ARG A 225 7.84 -6.87 -23.37
C ARG A 225 6.79 -6.61 -22.29
N GLN A 226 7.04 -7.10 -21.09
CA GLN A 226 6.16 -6.89 -19.96
C GLN A 226 6.15 -5.40 -19.54
N TYR A 227 4.99 -4.91 -19.13
CA TYR A 227 4.83 -3.56 -18.59
C TYR A 227 5.69 -3.35 -17.35
N GLY A 228 6.43 -2.23 -17.31
CA GLY A 228 7.28 -1.89 -16.18
C GLY A 228 8.59 -2.68 -16.05
N SER A 229 8.90 -3.56 -16.99
CA SER A 229 10.18 -4.27 -17.02
C SER A 229 11.32 -3.42 -17.59
N TYR A 230 12.54 -3.76 -17.19
CA TYR A 230 13.77 -3.15 -17.70
C TYR A 230 14.80 -4.22 -18.03
N GLU A 231 15.48 -4.09 -19.15
CA GLU A 231 16.59 -4.96 -19.53
C GLU A 231 17.90 -4.16 -19.51
N SER A 232 18.81 -4.55 -18.62
CA SER A 232 20.16 -4.02 -18.59
C SER A 232 21.06 -4.92 -19.44
N ASP A 233 21.67 -4.36 -20.49
CA ASP A 233 22.65 -5.04 -21.31
C ASP A 233 24.07 -4.56 -20.91
N ALA A 234 24.95 -5.51 -20.62
CA ALA A 234 26.36 -5.17 -20.42
C ALA A 234 26.95 -4.66 -21.74
N THR A 235 27.68 -3.57 -21.65
CA THR A 235 28.27 -2.89 -22.80
C THR A 235 29.11 -3.82 -23.67
N ASP A 236 29.32 -3.46 -24.93
CA ASP A 236 30.13 -4.22 -25.91
C ASP A 236 31.59 -4.52 -25.44
N GLU A 237 32.04 -3.85 -24.39
CA GLU A 237 33.35 -4.09 -23.74
C GLU A 237 33.41 -5.47 -23.06
N PHE A 238 32.27 -6.09 -22.73
CA PHE A 238 32.20 -7.42 -22.11
C PHE A 238 31.76 -8.54 -23.07
N ASN A 239 32.45 -8.68 -24.17
CA ASN A 239 32.14 -9.71 -25.20
C ASN A 239 32.17 -11.16 -24.70
N ILE A 240 32.77 -11.42 -23.56
CA ILE A 240 32.86 -12.76 -22.95
C ILE A 240 31.63 -13.12 -22.12
N LEU A 241 30.85 -12.13 -21.67
CA LEU A 241 29.64 -12.38 -20.90
C LEU A 241 28.54 -12.94 -21.78
N LYS A 242 27.81 -13.92 -21.26
CA LYS A 242 26.72 -14.61 -21.97
C LYS A 242 25.55 -14.84 -21.02
N GLY A 243 24.38 -15.09 -21.62
CA GLY A 243 23.20 -15.48 -20.88
C GLY A 243 22.40 -14.31 -20.32
N ILE A 244 21.23 -14.60 -19.85
CA ILE A 244 20.26 -13.66 -19.27
C ILE A 244 20.02 -14.09 -17.83
N LYS A 245 20.03 -13.14 -16.91
CA LYS A 245 19.59 -13.31 -15.54
C LYS A 245 18.27 -12.58 -15.37
N GLU A 246 17.29 -13.22 -14.76
CA GLU A 246 16.04 -12.56 -14.37
C GLU A 246 16.06 -12.18 -12.89
N ILE A 247 15.62 -10.98 -12.60
CA ILE A 247 15.36 -10.46 -11.26
C ILE A 247 13.88 -10.11 -11.19
N ILE A 248 13.13 -10.97 -10.50
CA ILE A 248 11.67 -10.87 -10.43
C ILE A 248 11.29 -10.34 -9.05
N ALA A 249 10.50 -9.28 -9.02
CA ALA A 249 9.98 -8.69 -7.78
C ALA A 249 8.79 -9.49 -7.22
N GLU A 250 8.97 -10.80 -7.02
CA GLU A 250 7.94 -11.65 -6.40
C GLU A 250 7.59 -11.15 -4.98
N PRO A 251 6.28 -11.04 -4.63
CA PRO A 251 5.10 -11.51 -5.38
C PRO A 251 4.39 -10.42 -6.20
N PHE A 252 5.00 -9.28 -6.42
CA PHE A 252 4.35 -8.11 -6.98
C PHE A 252 4.18 -8.20 -8.50
N ALA A 253 2.97 -7.82 -8.99
CA ALA A 253 2.70 -7.57 -10.39
C ALA A 253 2.75 -6.08 -10.71
N SER A 254 3.05 -5.74 -11.95
CA SER A 254 2.95 -4.36 -12.45
C SER A 254 1.49 -3.98 -12.70
N SER A 255 1.21 -2.67 -12.64
CA SER A 255 -0.15 -2.15 -12.88
C SER A 255 -0.14 -1.20 -14.05
N VAL A 256 -0.80 -1.59 -15.13
CA VAL A 256 -1.07 -0.69 -16.22
C VAL A 256 -2.05 0.38 -15.74
N ILE A 257 -1.74 1.64 -15.96
CA ILE A 257 -2.67 2.76 -15.71
C ILE A 257 -3.18 3.30 -17.02
N LYS A 258 -4.45 3.66 -17.07
CA LYS A 258 -5.05 4.26 -18.27
C LYS A 258 -6.17 5.22 -17.93
N SER A 259 -6.55 6.05 -18.87
CA SER A 259 -7.76 6.85 -18.77
C SER A 259 -8.99 5.95 -18.73
N LEU A 260 -9.98 6.32 -17.95
CA LEU A 260 -11.22 5.55 -17.80
C LEU A 260 -11.91 5.35 -19.16
N ASP A 261 -12.02 6.42 -19.94
CA ASP A 261 -12.61 6.42 -21.27
C ASP A 261 -12.03 7.55 -22.13
N SER A 262 -12.28 7.54 -23.44
CA SER A 262 -11.89 8.60 -24.36
C SER A 262 -12.56 9.95 -24.05
N ALA A 263 -13.73 9.94 -23.42
CA ALA A 263 -14.43 11.13 -22.94
C ALA A 263 -13.96 11.59 -21.54
N TRP A 264 -13.36 10.70 -20.76
CA TRP A 264 -12.91 10.90 -19.39
C TRP A 264 -11.39 10.73 -19.28
N THR A 265 -10.66 11.51 -20.06
CA THR A 265 -9.19 11.42 -20.16
C THR A 265 -8.46 11.90 -18.90
N ASP A 266 -9.15 12.65 -18.06
CA ASP A 266 -8.66 13.17 -16.76
C ASP A 266 -8.82 12.17 -15.60
N ILE A 267 -9.67 11.15 -15.75
CA ILE A 267 -9.79 10.06 -14.75
C ILE A 267 -8.80 8.95 -15.12
N ILE A 268 -7.69 8.91 -14.41
CA ILE A 268 -6.63 7.92 -14.62
C ILE A 268 -6.63 6.94 -13.46
N THR A 269 -6.76 5.66 -13.78
CA THR A 269 -6.89 4.57 -12.81
C THR A 269 -6.02 3.37 -13.19
N PRO A 270 -5.64 2.52 -12.22
CA PRO A 270 -5.12 1.20 -12.53
C PRO A 270 -6.16 0.39 -13.29
N ALA A 271 -5.74 -0.27 -14.36
CA ALA A 271 -6.59 -1.12 -15.18
C ALA A 271 -6.23 -2.59 -14.92
N ILE A 272 -6.98 -3.23 -14.02
CA ILE A 272 -6.74 -4.59 -13.54
C ILE A 272 -8.04 -5.37 -13.74
N TYR A 273 -8.15 -6.10 -14.84
CA TYR A 273 -9.33 -6.91 -15.17
C TYR A 273 -8.99 -7.99 -16.20
N ALA A 274 -9.71 -9.09 -16.14
CA ALA A 274 -9.76 -10.07 -17.21
C ALA A 274 -10.85 -9.71 -18.22
N MET A 275 -10.77 -10.27 -19.41
CA MET A 275 -11.80 -10.14 -20.43
C MET A 275 -12.16 -11.53 -20.95
N ASP A 276 -13.44 -11.85 -20.91
CA ASP A 276 -13.94 -13.10 -21.44
C ASP A 276 -13.98 -13.12 -22.98
N SER A 277 -14.38 -14.27 -23.56
CA SER A 277 -14.49 -14.44 -25.01
C SER A 277 -15.59 -13.59 -25.66
N GLU A 278 -16.52 -13.05 -24.88
CA GLU A 278 -17.62 -12.16 -25.33
C GLU A 278 -17.26 -10.69 -25.19
N GLY A 279 -16.10 -10.38 -24.63
CA GLY A 279 -15.62 -9.01 -24.41
C GLY A 279 -16.17 -8.37 -23.13
N VAL A 280 -16.63 -9.16 -22.17
CA VAL A 280 -17.09 -8.68 -20.88
C VAL A 280 -15.94 -8.68 -19.90
N CYS A 281 -15.83 -7.59 -19.11
CA CYS A 281 -14.80 -7.47 -18.09
C CYS A 281 -15.16 -8.34 -16.88
N GLU A 282 -14.18 -9.12 -16.42
CA GLU A 282 -14.31 -10.00 -15.26
C GLU A 282 -13.20 -9.73 -14.23
N SER A 283 -13.45 -10.13 -12.99
CA SER A 283 -12.42 -10.20 -11.96
C SER A 283 -11.63 -11.50 -12.11
N PHE A 284 -10.36 -11.49 -11.69
CA PHE A 284 -9.49 -12.67 -11.67
C PHE A 284 -8.68 -12.69 -10.38
N GLU A 285 -8.09 -13.83 -10.07
CA GLU A 285 -7.12 -13.96 -8.98
C GLU A 285 -5.82 -13.26 -9.39
N ASN A 286 -5.51 -12.14 -8.74
CA ASN A 286 -4.40 -11.29 -9.14
C ASN A 286 -3.32 -11.24 -8.07
N SER A 287 -2.07 -11.05 -8.52
CA SER A 287 -0.92 -10.83 -7.66
C SER A 287 -0.98 -9.45 -6.97
N PRO A 288 -0.37 -9.27 -5.80
CA PRO A 288 -0.31 -7.99 -5.10
C PRO A 288 0.34 -6.91 -5.97
N ARG A 289 -0.11 -5.67 -5.80
CA ARG A 289 0.44 -4.50 -6.48
C ARG A 289 0.72 -3.38 -5.49
N ILE A 290 1.78 -2.62 -5.74
CA ILE A 290 2.13 -1.46 -4.94
C ILE A 290 1.85 -0.20 -5.74
N LEU A 291 1.00 0.66 -5.20
CA LEU A 291 0.59 1.90 -5.83
C LEU A 291 0.72 3.07 -4.86
N TYR A 292 1.01 4.24 -5.40
CA TYR A 292 0.87 5.48 -4.65
C TYR A 292 -0.60 5.86 -4.49
N ASN A 293 -0.96 6.35 -3.32
CA ASN A 293 -2.22 7.05 -3.11
C ASN A 293 -2.00 8.53 -3.51
N ASN A 294 -2.41 8.86 -4.72
CA ASN A 294 -2.30 10.22 -5.27
C ASN A 294 -3.37 11.18 -4.73
N GLY A 295 -4.20 10.70 -3.80
CA GLY A 295 -5.23 11.48 -3.14
C GLY A 295 -6.49 11.70 -3.98
N LYS A 296 -7.34 12.59 -3.49
CA LYS A 296 -8.60 12.95 -4.14
C LYS A 296 -8.34 13.93 -5.29
N LYS A 297 -8.89 13.63 -6.45
CA LYS A 297 -8.81 14.46 -7.66
C LYS A 297 -10.20 14.91 -8.07
N THR A 298 -10.27 16.08 -8.71
CA THR A 298 -11.49 16.63 -9.29
C THR A 298 -11.51 16.34 -10.79
N THR A 299 -12.65 15.89 -11.29
CA THR A 299 -12.86 15.64 -12.72
C THR A 299 -13.35 16.91 -13.43
N GLN A 300 -13.08 17.00 -14.72
CA GLN A 300 -13.54 18.12 -15.53
C GLN A 300 -15.07 18.11 -15.69
N PHE A 301 -15.66 16.94 -15.77
CA PHE A 301 -17.11 16.72 -15.88
C PHE A 301 -17.57 15.71 -14.83
N PRO A 302 -18.78 15.84 -14.27
CA PRO A 302 -19.32 14.84 -13.35
C PRO A 302 -19.45 13.47 -14.03
N TYR A 303 -19.12 12.40 -13.33
CA TYR A 303 -19.40 11.02 -13.76
C TYR A 303 -20.49 10.42 -12.88
N PHE A 304 -21.16 9.38 -13.39
CA PHE A 304 -22.30 8.75 -12.72
C PHE A 304 -21.94 7.30 -12.41
N VAL A 305 -22.18 6.92 -11.16
CA VAL A 305 -22.12 5.51 -10.75
C VAL A 305 -23.53 4.97 -10.79
N PRO A 306 -23.78 3.81 -11.42
CA PRO A 306 -25.11 3.21 -11.46
C PRO A 306 -25.68 3.06 -10.05
N ALA A 307 -26.89 3.58 -9.82
CA ALA A 307 -27.56 3.41 -8.55
C ALA A 307 -28.03 1.95 -8.40
N GLN A 308 -27.93 1.42 -7.18
CA GLN A 308 -28.35 0.05 -6.86
C GLN A 308 -29.85 -0.21 -7.09
N ASN A 309 -30.66 0.86 -7.13
CA ASN A 309 -32.12 0.79 -7.35
C ASN A 309 -32.47 1.53 -8.65
N ALA A 310 -33.07 0.81 -9.59
CA ALA A 310 -33.63 1.40 -10.80
C ALA A 310 -34.67 2.49 -10.45
N GLY A 311 -34.41 3.72 -10.90
CA GLY A 311 -35.30 4.86 -10.69
C GLY A 311 -34.87 5.89 -9.64
N SER A 312 -33.74 5.68 -8.96
CA SER A 312 -33.06 6.71 -8.15
C SER A 312 -32.40 7.72 -9.06
N ALA A 313 -32.53 9.02 -8.75
CA ALA A 313 -31.74 10.04 -9.44
C ALA A 313 -30.25 9.81 -9.14
N GLU A 314 -29.47 9.56 -10.16
CA GLU A 314 -28.02 9.43 -10.03
C GLU A 314 -27.42 10.80 -9.71
N ASN A 315 -26.66 10.90 -8.63
CA ASN A 315 -25.90 12.10 -8.34
C ASN A 315 -24.59 12.03 -9.12
N GLY A 316 -24.32 13.08 -9.90
CA GLY A 316 -23.03 13.24 -10.53
C GLY A 316 -21.92 13.39 -9.49
N LEU A 317 -20.87 12.59 -9.60
CA LEU A 317 -19.68 12.69 -8.80
C LEU A 317 -18.62 13.49 -9.60
N ASP A 318 -18.00 14.44 -8.96
CA ASP A 318 -16.97 15.30 -9.56
C ASP A 318 -15.56 15.02 -9.02
N THR A 319 -15.43 14.02 -8.16
CA THR A 319 -14.18 13.67 -7.51
C THR A 319 -13.99 12.17 -7.41
N TYR A 320 -12.73 11.71 -7.50
CA TYR A 320 -12.35 10.30 -7.33
C TYR A 320 -11.02 10.17 -6.57
N LEU A 321 -10.77 8.99 -6.01
CA LEU A 321 -9.46 8.65 -5.43
C LEU A 321 -8.56 8.11 -6.55
N GLN A 322 -7.41 8.75 -6.71
CA GLN A 322 -6.43 8.35 -7.72
C GLN A 322 -5.35 7.47 -7.10
N PHE A 323 -5.14 6.31 -7.71
CA PHE A 323 -4.02 5.41 -7.42
C PHE A 323 -3.23 5.17 -8.70
N SER A 324 -1.91 5.10 -8.57
CA SER A 324 -1.05 4.77 -9.72
C SER A 324 0.33 4.32 -9.25
N HIS A 325 1.11 3.72 -10.15
CA HIS A 325 2.53 3.46 -9.91
C HIS A 325 3.40 4.72 -9.98
N LEU A 326 2.83 5.87 -10.32
CA LEU A 326 3.47 7.19 -10.42
C LEU A 326 3.13 8.05 -9.20
N THR A 327 4.08 8.81 -8.70
CA THR A 327 3.85 9.75 -7.57
C THR A 327 2.95 10.91 -7.95
N THR A 328 3.00 11.34 -9.22
CA THR A 328 2.20 12.47 -9.73
C THR A 328 1.73 12.21 -11.15
N ILE A 329 0.50 12.62 -11.45
CA ILE A 329 -0.09 12.60 -12.78
C ILE A 329 -0.73 13.98 -13.02
N PRO A 330 -0.40 14.66 -14.15
CA PRO A 330 0.53 14.29 -15.20
C PRO A 330 1.99 14.26 -14.72
N THR A 331 2.83 13.48 -15.40
CA THR A 331 4.23 13.29 -14.99
C THR A 331 5.07 14.55 -15.23
N ASN A 332 6.02 14.76 -14.31
CA ASN A 332 7.10 15.74 -14.46
C ASN A 332 8.44 14.99 -14.39
N SER A 333 9.23 15.06 -15.46
CA SER A 333 10.49 14.32 -15.57
C SER A 333 11.49 14.58 -14.44
N ALA A 334 11.40 15.73 -13.79
CA ALA A 334 12.31 16.10 -12.70
C ALA A 334 11.87 15.57 -11.32
N THR A 335 10.58 15.37 -11.09
CA THR A 335 10.03 15.11 -9.75
C THR A 335 9.18 13.87 -9.63
N THR A 336 8.61 13.36 -10.73
CA THR A 336 7.79 12.16 -10.71
C THR A 336 8.67 10.93 -10.60
N THR A 337 8.34 10.05 -9.66
CA THR A 337 8.94 8.72 -9.53
C THR A 337 7.93 7.64 -9.86
N THR A 338 8.42 6.48 -10.28
CA THR A 338 7.59 5.32 -10.60
C THR A 338 8.03 4.08 -9.84
N PHE A 339 7.09 3.19 -9.51
CA PHE A 339 7.37 1.84 -9.01
C PHE A 339 7.68 0.83 -10.12
N ASN A 340 7.83 1.25 -11.37
CA ASN A 340 8.32 0.40 -12.44
C ASN A 340 9.84 0.39 -12.53
N PHE A 341 10.44 -0.67 -13.07
CA PHE A 341 11.89 -0.76 -13.28
C PHE A 341 12.38 0.12 -14.42
N GLU A 342 11.52 0.44 -15.38
CA GLU A 342 11.83 1.37 -16.47
C GLU A 342 10.91 2.58 -16.43
N ASP A 343 11.34 3.63 -17.10
CA ASP A 343 10.49 4.77 -17.41
C ASP A 343 9.37 4.35 -18.34
N TRP A 344 8.15 4.63 -17.92
CA TRP A 344 7.02 4.16 -18.62
C TRP A 344 5.93 5.21 -18.78
N GLN A 345 5.60 5.49 -20.02
CA GLN A 345 4.51 6.37 -20.34
C GLN A 345 3.19 5.63 -20.44
N LEU A 346 2.14 6.30 -20.00
CA LEU A 346 0.78 5.89 -20.24
C LEU A 346 0.49 5.72 -21.73
N ILE A 347 -0.30 4.71 -22.06
CA ILE A 347 -0.96 4.64 -23.34
C ILE A 347 -1.95 5.82 -23.41
N GLY A 348 -1.59 6.90 -24.09
CA GLY A 348 -2.48 8.05 -24.25
C GLY A 348 -1.98 9.40 -23.73
N ASN A 349 -0.69 9.56 -23.48
CA ASN A 349 -0.01 10.84 -23.25
C ASN A 349 -0.27 11.52 -21.90
N VAL A 350 0.55 11.26 -20.90
CA VAL A 350 0.41 11.81 -19.53
C VAL A 350 1.58 12.69 -19.12
N GLY A 351 2.09 13.47 -20.00
CA GLY A 351 3.18 14.41 -19.74
C GLY A 351 4.55 13.89 -20.14
N ASN A 352 5.60 14.42 -19.51
CA ASN A 352 6.97 14.06 -19.85
C ASN A 352 7.36 12.66 -19.30
N PRO A 353 8.29 11.95 -19.97
CA PRO A 353 8.82 10.70 -19.47
C PRO A 353 9.33 10.82 -18.04
N CYS A 354 9.03 9.83 -17.21
CA CYS A 354 9.51 9.72 -15.86
C CYS A 354 10.82 8.91 -15.86
N VAL A 355 11.94 9.55 -15.57
CA VAL A 355 13.25 8.91 -15.52
C VAL A 355 13.62 8.37 -14.12
N ASN A 356 12.88 8.77 -13.10
CA ASN A 356 13.09 8.30 -11.73
C ASN A 356 12.33 7.00 -11.52
N ASN A 357 12.95 5.88 -11.80
CA ASN A 357 12.37 4.54 -11.73
C ASN A 357 13.19 3.64 -10.79
N LEU A 358 12.71 2.41 -10.53
CA LEU A 358 13.36 1.51 -9.60
C LEU A 358 14.79 1.16 -10.00
N PHE A 359 15.03 0.95 -11.31
CA PHE A 359 16.38 0.61 -11.75
C PHE A 359 17.34 1.78 -11.54
N PHE A 360 17.04 2.96 -12.04
CA PHE A 360 17.94 4.12 -11.95
C PHE A 360 18.14 4.60 -10.52
N ASN A 361 17.10 4.52 -9.66
CA ASN A 361 17.21 5.00 -8.29
C ASN A 361 17.90 4.02 -7.33
N TYR A 362 17.79 2.69 -7.58
CA TYR A 362 18.19 1.69 -6.57
C TYR A 362 19.20 0.64 -7.09
N TRP A 363 19.23 0.40 -8.41
CA TRP A 363 20.07 -0.65 -8.98
C TRP A 363 21.24 -0.16 -9.81
N GLN A 364 21.15 1.05 -10.38
CA GLN A 364 22.12 1.55 -11.33
C GLN A 364 23.54 1.60 -10.76
N ASN A 365 23.73 2.13 -9.56
CA ASN A 365 25.07 2.24 -8.95
C ASN A 365 25.67 0.88 -8.66
N TYR A 366 24.86 -0.08 -8.19
CA TYR A 366 25.28 -1.46 -8.01
C TYR A 366 25.74 -2.08 -9.33
N PHE A 367 24.99 -1.90 -10.40
CA PHE A 367 25.31 -2.40 -11.73
C PHE A 367 26.55 -1.72 -12.31
N ASN A 368 26.69 -0.41 -12.17
CA ASN A 368 27.85 0.34 -12.59
C ASN A 368 29.15 -0.16 -11.92
N GLN A 369 29.06 -0.54 -10.65
CA GLN A 369 30.21 -1.13 -9.94
C GLN A 369 30.54 -2.56 -10.42
N LEU A 370 29.53 -3.41 -10.63
CA LEU A 370 29.75 -4.80 -11.06
C LEU A 370 30.22 -4.90 -12.51
N TYR A 371 29.62 -4.13 -13.39
CA TYR A 371 29.84 -4.18 -14.82
C TYR A 371 30.87 -3.15 -15.31
N ASN A 372 31.64 -2.54 -14.40
CA ASN A 372 32.76 -1.72 -14.80
C ASN A 372 33.89 -2.62 -15.35
N PRO A 373 34.43 -2.35 -16.56
CA PRO A 373 35.49 -3.17 -17.18
C PRO A 373 36.73 -3.37 -16.31
N ASP A 374 37.00 -2.42 -15.44
CA ASP A 374 38.15 -2.47 -14.54
C ASP A 374 37.87 -3.15 -13.20
N THR A 375 36.63 -3.51 -12.91
CA THR A 375 36.26 -4.20 -11.66
C THR A 375 36.89 -5.59 -11.60
N ARG A 376 37.54 -5.88 -10.51
CA ARG A 376 38.20 -7.17 -10.24
C ARG A 376 37.94 -7.60 -8.81
N ILE A 377 37.79 -8.91 -8.62
CA ILE A 377 37.88 -9.50 -7.29
C ILE A 377 39.32 -9.82 -7.00
N MET A 378 39.86 -9.25 -5.92
CA MET A 378 41.17 -9.53 -5.41
C MET A 378 41.05 -10.39 -4.15
N SER A 379 41.61 -11.58 -4.18
CA SER A 379 41.75 -12.45 -3.01
C SER A 379 43.19 -12.39 -2.51
N ILE A 380 43.35 -12.00 -1.25
CA ILE A 380 44.67 -11.78 -0.65
C ILE A 380 44.63 -12.15 0.84
N LYS A 381 45.79 -12.50 1.38
CA LYS A 381 45.96 -12.71 2.82
C LYS A 381 46.27 -11.40 3.52
N VAL A 382 45.62 -11.15 4.66
CA VAL A 382 45.73 -9.90 5.44
C VAL A 382 45.93 -10.24 6.90
N ASN A 383 46.87 -9.56 7.55
CA ASN A 383 47.11 -9.65 8.99
C ASN A 383 46.11 -8.76 9.72
N LEU A 384 44.96 -9.34 10.10
CA LEU A 384 43.90 -8.65 10.82
C LEU A 384 43.95 -9.01 12.30
N THR A 385 43.94 -7.99 13.14
CA THR A 385 43.81 -8.16 14.59
C THR A 385 42.34 -8.22 14.98
N ALA A 386 42.02 -8.70 16.19
CA ALA A 386 40.66 -8.67 16.74
C ALA A 386 40.09 -7.23 16.81
N ALA A 387 40.97 -6.23 17.05
CA ALA A 387 40.58 -4.83 17.04
C ALA A 387 40.15 -4.36 15.64
N ASP A 388 40.83 -4.80 14.59
CA ASP A 388 40.47 -4.47 13.21
C ASP A 388 39.08 -5.01 12.86
N ILE A 389 38.80 -6.24 13.26
CA ILE A 389 37.51 -6.87 13.00
C ILE A 389 36.38 -6.18 13.79
N ASN A 390 36.63 -5.82 15.04
CA ASN A 390 35.60 -5.18 15.90
C ASN A 390 35.26 -3.74 15.45
N THR A 391 36.19 -3.07 14.76
CA THR A 391 36.00 -1.69 14.29
C THR A 391 35.60 -1.59 12.81
N PHE A 392 35.65 -2.70 12.09
CA PHE A 392 35.36 -2.79 10.67
C PHE A 392 33.83 -2.92 10.43
N SER A 393 33.32 -2.19 9.45
CA SER A 393 32.03 -2.38 8.85
C SER A 393 32.15 -2.75 7.38
N PHE A 394 31.26 -3.58 6.85
CA PHE A 394 31.23 -3.87 5.41
C PHE A 394 30.90 -2.64 4.54
N SER A 395 30.36 -1.59 5.14
CA SER A 395 30.20 -0.28 4.50
C SER A 395 31.51 0.52 4.38
N ASP A 396 32.57 0.14 5.12
CA ASP A 396 33.86 0.83 5.07
C ASP A 396 34.60 0.54 3.77
N PHE A 397 35.46 1.49 3.40
CA PHE A 397 36.38 1.35 2.31
C PHE A 397 37.77 0.98 2.81
N VAL A 398 38.46 0.16 2.06
CA VAL A 398 39.84 -0.24 2.38
C VAL A 398 40.78 0.28 1.31
N PHE A 399 41.78 1.05 1.73
CA PHE A 399 42.90 1.45 0.89
C PHE A 399 44.00 0.39 0.95
N LEU A 400 44.37 -0.10 -0.24
CA LEU A 400 45.53 -0.96 -0.45
C LEU A 400 46.42 -0.29 -1.48
N LYS A 401 47.60 0.16 -1.03
CA LYS A 401 48.49 0.97 -1.83
C LYS A 401 47.77 2.24 -2.31
N ASN A 402 47.50 2.43 -3.54
CA ASN A 402 46.88 3.66 -4.07
C ASN A 402 45.49 3.41 -4.65
N ARG A 403 44.83 2.34 -4.24
CA ARG A 403 43.50 1.97 -4.76
C ARG A 403 42.52 1.74 -3.63
N LYS A 404 41.27 2.09 -3.91
CA LYS A 404 40.16 1.96 -2.99
C LYS A 404 39.39 0.67 -3.29
N PHE A 405 39.08 -0.09 -2.26
CA PHE A 405 38.40 -1.36 -2.36
C PHE A 405 37.23 -1.41 -1.37
N ARG A 406 36.25 -2.20 -1.71
CA ARG A 406 35.26 -2.69 -0.76
C ARG A 406 35.57 -4.14 -0.40
N VAL A 407 35.32 -4.50 0.84
CA VAL A 407 35.48 -5.88 1.29
C VAL A 407 34.22 -6.65 0.93
N ASN A 408 34.38 -7.73 0.18
CA ASN A 408 33.29 -8.64 -0.17
C ASN A 408 33.15 -9.78 0.87
N LYS A 409 34.29 -10.29 1.34
CA LYS A 409 34.31 -11.42 2.27
C LYS A 409 35.55 -11.41 3.13
N ILE A 410 35.38 -11.71 4.42
CA ILE A 410 36.49 -11.94 5.35
C ILE A 410 36.38 -13.35 5.93
N GLN A 411 37.43 -14.13 5.80
CA GLN A 411 37.62 -15.38 6.53
C GLN A 411 38.65 -15.11 7.62
N TYR A 412 38.16 -14.63 8.76
CA TYR A 412 39.00 -14.25 9.87
C TYR A 412 39.66 -15.45 10.57
N ASN A 413 40.96 -15.41 10.77
CA ASN A 413 41.70 -16.37 11.59
C ASN A 413 42.54 -15.60 12.63
N PRO A 414 42.28 -15.78 13.95
CA PRO A 414 43.00 -15.02 14.96
C PRO A 414 44.51 -15.42 15.12
N ASN A 415 44.89 -16.59 14.65
CA ASN A 415 46.24 -17.14 14.81
C ASN A 415 47.08 -17.10 13.55
N GLU A 416 46.48 -16.76 12.39
CA GLU A 416 47.13 -16.77 11.10
C GLU A 416 46.64 -15.59 10.26
N LEU A 417 47.18 -15.42 9.06
CA LEU A 417 46.69 -14.44 8.11
C LEU A 417 45.31 -14.76 7.65
N SER A 418 44.40 -13.80 7.77
CA SER A 418 43.00 -13.90 7.33
C SER A 418 42.89 -13.80 5.81
N LYS A 419 42.04 -14.60 5.19
CA LYS A 419 41.75 -14.48 3.75
C LYS A 419 40.66 -13.46 3.53
N VAL A 420 40.96 -12.45 2.71
CA VAL A 420 39.99 -11.37 2.40
C VAL A 420 39.80 -11.28 0.88
N GLU A 421 38.54 -11.13 0.50
CA GLU A 421 38.15 -10.85 -0.87
C GLU A 421 37.70 -9.38 -0.98
N PHE A 422 38.32 -8.67 -1.89
CA PHE A 422 38.06 -7.26 -2.15
C PHE A 422 37.48 -7.07 -3.55
N ILE A 423 36.58 -6.11 -3.68
CA ILE A 423 36.08 -5.60 -4.96
C ILE A 423 36.74 -4.25 -5.19
N LEU A 424 37.43 -4.09 -6.31
CA LEU A 424 38.00 -2.80 -6.70
C LEU A 424 36.88 -1.82 -7.03
N ILE A 425 36.90 -0.66 -6.40
CA ILE A 425 35.97 0.46 -6.66
C ILE A 425 36.73 1.53 -7.42
N ILE A 426 36.14 1.95 -8.52
CA ILE A 426 36.71 2.91 -9.47
C ILE A 426 35.93 4.19 -9.42
#